data_8e7de7170ed611be8a0e1e2ce688e84c
#
_entry.id   8e7de7170ed611be8a0e1e2ce688e84c
#
_cell.length_a   1.000
_cell.length_b   1.000
_cell.length_c   1.000
_cell.angle_alpha   90.00
_cell.angle_beta   90.00
_cell.angle_gamma   90.00
#
_symmetry.space_group_name_H-M   'P 1'
#
loop_
_entity.id
_entity.type
_entity.pdbx_description
1 polymer ?
#
loop_
_entity_poly.entity_id
_entity_poly.type
_entity_poly.pdbx_seq_one_letter_code
_entity_poly.pdbx_strand_id
1 'polypeptide(L)'
;MLETVLMYLNNWFVVGRYDDTYTIEDGKLTLPFLVNGQYFRIVGSLFNDGVYQYPAELTDETFDGSVWTLAIPKALLSTVEEITAWTAKNGDGGQYTSESFGGYSYSKATNSKGLAVGWRDVFAAQLAPWKKPAGSWQYANPNPHMTPPEPHKDNPWR
;
A
#
# COMPACT_ATOMS: atom_id res chain seq x y z
N MET A 1 2.22 -7.03 3.39
CA MET A 1 0.90 -7.20 2.72
C MET A 1 0.14 -5.88 2.59
N LEU A 2 0.07 -5.02 3.61
CA LEU A 2 -0.69 -3.77 3.54
C LEU A 2 -0.34 -2.90 2.31
N GLU A 3 0.93 -2.59 2.12
CA GLU A 3 1.40 -1.79 0.97
C GLU A 3 1.00 -2.43 -0.37
N THR A 4 1.14 -3.74 -0.51
CA THR A 4 0.74 -4.49 -1.72
C THR A 4 -0.74 -4.33 -2.02
N VAL A 5 -1.58 -4.35 -0.99
CA VAL A 5 -3.03 -4.14 -1.14
C VAL A 5 -3.33 -2.69 -1.52
N LEU A 6 -2.71 -1.71 -0.87
CA LEU A 6 -2.90 -0.29 -1.21
C LEU A 6 -2.48 0.02 -2.66
N MET A 7 -1.37 -0.56 -3.11
CA MET A 7 -0.93 -0.49 -4.52
C MET A 7 -1.96 -1.11 -5.47
N TYR A 8 -2.46 -2.30 -5.15
CA TYR A 8 -3.48 -2.99 -5.96
C TYR A 8 -4.79 -2.18 -6.05
N LEU A 9 -5.18 -1.53 -4.95
CA LEU A 9 -6.35 -0.66 -4.90
C LEU A 9 -6.15 0.67 -5.64
N ASN A 10 -4.90 1.03 -5.94
CA ASN A 10 -4.53 2.38 -6.37
C ASN A 10 -5.08 3.44 -5.41
N ASN A 11 -5.11 3.15 -4.12
CA ASN A 11 -5.69 4.02 -3.10
C ASN A 11 -4.86 3.98 -1.82
N TRP A 12 -4.17 5.07 -1.57
CA TRP A 12 -3.28 5.24 -0.41
C TRP A 12 -3.99 5.85 0.80
N PHE A 13 -5.25 6.28 0.66
CA PHE A 13 -5.99 6.96 1.72
C PHE A 13 -5.24 8.17 2.29
N VAL A 14 -4.61 8.94 1.43
CA VAL A 14 -3.80 10.09 1.81
C VAL A 14 -4.69 11.21 2.32
N VAL A 15 -4.39 11.73 3.50
CA VAL A 15 -5.06 12.89 4.12
C VAL A 15 -4.14 14.10 4.23
N GLY A 16 -2.84 13.91 4.06
CA GLY A 16 -1.86 14.97 4.01
C GLY A 16 -0.60 14.53 3.29
N ARG A 17 0.09 15.49 2.67
CA ARG A 17 1.38 15.29 2.02
C ARG A 17 2.31 16.41 2.44
N TYR A 18 3.51 16.05 2.87
CA TYR A 18 4.52 16.96 3.36
C TYR A 18 5.82 16.71 2.60
N ASP A 19 6.21 17.67 1.79
CA ASP A 19 7.45 17.61 0.99
C ASP A 19 8.52 18.41 1.73
N ASP A 20 9.64 17.76 2.08
CA ASP A 20 10.74 18.38 2.83
C ASP A 20 12.02 17.55 2.69
N THR A 21 13.11 18.08 3.25
CA THR A 21 14.33 17.31 3.52
C THR A 21 14.20 16.66 4.89
N TYR A 22 14.22 15.34 4.91
CA TYR A 22 14.07 14.55 6.15
C TYR A 22 15.39 13.92 6.55
N THR A 23 15.70 13.95 7.84
CA THR A 23 16.84 13.25 8.42
C THR A 23 16.35 12.21 9.41
N ILE A 24 16.79 10.97 9.21
CA ILE A 24 16.57 9.83 10.08
C ILE A 24 17.87 9.61 10.86
N GLU A 25 17.79 9.67 12.18
CA GLU A 25 18.91 9.46 13.09
C GLU A 25 18.55 8.43 14.16
N ASP A 26 19.47 7.52 14.45
CA ASP A 26 19.26 6.42 15.40
C ASP A 26 17.98 5.61 15.11
N GLY A 27 17.68 5.38 13.82
CA GLY A 27 16.50 4.64 13.36
C GLY A 27 15.18 5.39 13.53
N LYS A 28 15.20 6.69 13.87
CA LYS A 28 14.00 7.46 14.19
C LYS A 28 13.81 8.66 13.28
N LEU A 29 12.57 8.87 12.91
CA LEU A 29 12.12 10.05 12.21
C LEU A 29 11.06 10.76 13.05
N THR A 30 11.35 12.01 13.44
CA THR A 30 10.41 12.83 14.20
C THR A 30 9.47 13.56 13.27
N LEU A 31 8.19 13.22 13.34
CA LEU A 31 7.13 13.79 12.51
C LEU A 31 6.04 14.38 13.41
N PRO A 32 6.09 15.71 13.71
CA PRO A 32 5.18 16.33 14.67
C PRO A 32 3.72 16.36 14.21
N PHE A 33 3.47 16.13 12.94
CA PHE A 33 2.13 16.06 12.34
C PHE A 33 1.51 14.66 12.37
N LEU A 34 2.23 13.64 12.88
CA LEU A 34 1.73 12.28 13.05
C LEU A 34 1.41 11.98 14.51
N VAL A 35 0.41 11.15 14.72
CA VAL A 35 0.08 10.58 16.04
C VAL A 35 0.47 9.11 16.12
N ASN A 36 0.72 8.62 17.34
CA ASN A 36 1.05 7.20 17.54
C ASN A 36 -0.04 6.29 16.98
N GLY A 37 0.38 5.27 16.26
CA GLY A 37 -0.49 4.31 15.60
C GLY A 37 -0.99 4.73 14.22
N GLN A 38 -0.73 5.96 13.79
CA GLN A 38 -1.11 6.42 12.46
C GLN A 38 -0.21 5.82 11.39
N TYR A 39 -0.80 5.43 10.26
CA TYR A 39 -0.04 5.00 9.10
C TYR A 39 0.48 6.20 8.30
N PHE A 40 1.66 6.02 7.74
CA PHE A 40 2.27 7.00 6.85
C PHE A 40 3.08 6.30 5.76
N ARG A 41 3.33 7.01 4.67
CA ARG A 41 4.15 6.54 3.57
C ARG A 41 5.32 7.49 3.36
N ILE A 42 6.53 6.93 3.22
CA ILE A 42 7.72 7.65 2.78
C ILE A 42 7.85 7.45 1.27
N VAL A 43 8.14 8.54 0.54
CA VAL A 43 8.35 8.54 -0.90
C VAL A 43 9.60 9.35 -1.22
N GLY A 44 10.48 8.77 -2.03
CA GLY A 44 11.73 9.42 -2.47
C GLY A 44 12.95 9.10 -1.60
N SER A 45 12.80 8.28 -0.55
CA SER A 45 13.91 7.72 0.22
C SER A 45 14.59 6.59 -0.54
N LEU A 46 15.90 6.44 -0.39
CA LEU A 46 16.65 5.34 -0.97
C LEU A 46 16.45 4.04 -0.18
N PHE A 47 16.43 4.14 1.15
CA PHE A 47 16.41 2.97 2.04
C PHE A 47 15.07 2.74 2.71
N ASN A 48 14.22 3.77 2.81
CA ASN A 48 13.00 3.74 3.60
C ASN A 48 11.72 4.05 2.78
N ASP A 49 11.75 3.97 1.46
CA ASP A 49 10.52 4.13 0.67
C ASP A 49 9.53 3.01 1.04
N GLY A 50 8.30 3.35 1.42
CA GLY A 50 7.31 2.37 1.85
C GLY A 50 6.28 2.89 2.83
N VAL A 51 5.42 1.97 3.33
CA VAL A 51 4.34 2.25 4.28
C VAL A 51 4.71 1.74 5.67
N TYR A 52 4.54 2.60 6.66
CA TYR A 52 4.89 2.37 8.05
C TYR A 52 3.76 2.78 9.00
N GLN A 53 3.83 2.32 10.23
CA GLN A 53 2.99 2.79 11.34
C GLN A 53 3.86 3.58 12.33
N TYR A 54 3.44 4.78 12.69
CA TYR A 54 4.22 5.67 13.55
C TYR A 54 4.08 5.29 15.04
N PRO A 55 5.19 5.26 15.82
CA PRO A 55 6.58 5.42 15.40
C PRO A 55 7.10 4.17 14.69
N ALA A 56 8.06 4.34 13.78
CA ALA A 56 8.68 3.26 13.02
C ALA A 56 10.20 3.25 13.22
N GLU A 57 10.80 2.07 13.17
CA GLU A 57 12.25 1.90 13.07
C GLU A 57 12.65 1.94 11.60
N LEU A 58 13.56 2.84 11.26
CA LEU A 58 13.98 3.15 9.91
C LEU A 58 15.50 3.06 9.80
N THR A 59 16.00 3.03 8.58
CA THR A 59 17.44 3.11 8.30
C THR A 59 17.87 4.57 8.29
N ASP A 60 19.00 4.87 8.94
CA ASP A 60 19.55 6.23 8.99
C ASP A 60 19.88 6.75 7.59
N GLU A 61 19.33 7.88 7.24
CA GLU A 61 19.61 8.61 6.00
C GLU A 61 19.09 10.04 6.08
N THR A 62 19.59 10.89 5.18
CA THR A 62 18.98 12.17 4.86
C THR A 62 18.51 12.14 3.42
N PHE A 63 17.26 12.47 3.17
CA PHE A 63 16.66 12.43 1.83
C PHE A 63 15.71 13.61 1.59
N ASP A 64 15.64 14.05 0.34
CA ASP A 64 14.62 14.98 -0.13
C ASP A 64 13.44 14.15 -0.66
N GLY A 65 12.28 14.31 -0.06
CA GLY A 65 11.15 13.48 -0.42
C GLY A 65 9.83 13.95 0.18
N SER A 66 8.92 13.03 0.27
CA SER A 66 7.56 13.29 0.73
C SER A 66 7.13 12.30 1.80
N VAL A 67 6.52 12.81 2.85
CA VAL A 67 5.81 11.98 3.83
C VAL A 67 4.31 12.19 3.66
N TRP A 68 3.60 11.10 3.41
CA TRP A 68 2.15 11.09 3.26
C TRP A 68 1.51 10.53 4.52
N THR A 69 0.60 11.28 5.11
CA THR A 69 -0.20 10.79 6.24
C THR A 69 -1.42 10.04 5.69
N LEU A 70 -1.66 8.84 6.22
CA LEU A 70 -2.69 7.94 5.72
C LEU A 70 -3.80 7.77 6.75
N ALA A 71 -5.05 7.73 6.29
CA ALA A 71 -6.24 7.42 7.10
C ALA A 71 -6.92 6.16 6.56
N ILE A 72 -6.26 5.02 6.76
CA ILE A 72 -6.73 3.72 6.26
C ILE A 72 -7.93 3.26 7.09
N PRO A 73 -9.08 2.95 6.47
CA PRO A 73 -10.26 2.48 7.20
C PRO A 73 -9.99 1.16 7.95
N LYS A 74 -10.50 1.04 9.17
CA LYS A 74 -10.35 -0.18 9.99
C LYS A 74 -10.89 -1.42 9.28
N ALA A 75 -11.99 -1.29 8.55
CA ALA A 75 -12.56 -2.40 7.77
C ALA A 75 -11.58 -2.92 6.71
N LEU A 76 -10.84 -2.02 6.05
CA LEU A 76 -9.81 -2.43 5.10
C LEU A 76 -8.62 -3.09 5.80
N LEU A 77 -8.19 -2.57 6.96
CA LEU A 77 -7.11 -3.19 7.74
C LEU A 77 -7.48 -4.63 8.16
N SER A 78 -8.72 -4.86 8.60
CA SER A 78 -9.21 -6.22 8.89
C SER A 78 -9.17 -7.12 7.65
N THR A 79 -9.59 -6.62 6.50
CA THR A 79 -9.48 -7.37 5.24
C THR A 79 -8.02 -7.69 4.87
N VAL A 80 -7.09 -6.75 5.13
CA VAL A 80 -5.64 -6.99 4.91
C VAL A 80 -5.10 -8.09 5.82
N GLU A 81 -5.56 -8.17 7.07
CA GLU A 81 -5.21 -9.27 7.99
C GLU A 81 -5.72 -10.62 7.48
N GLU A 82 -6.97 -10.67 7.00
CA GLU A 82 -7.55 -11.87 6.38
C GLU A 82 -6.77 -12.29 5.13
N ILE A 83 -6.41 -11.36 4.26
CA ILE A 83 -5.58 -11.61 3.08
C ILE A 83 -4.21 -12.17 3.49
N THR A 84 -3.59 -11.59 4.52
CA THR A 84 -2.29 -12.04 5.03
C THR A 84 -2.37 -13.48 5.52
N ALA A 85 -3.39 -13.81 6.32
CA ALA A 85 -3.61 -15.16 6.83
C ALA A 85 -3.93 -16.16 5.70
N TRP A 86 -4.73 -15.75 4.72
CA TRP A 86 -5.06 -16.57 3.56
C TRP A 86 -3.82 -16.85 2.70
N THR A 87 -3.01 -15.82 2.42
CA THR A 87 -1.78 -15.93 1.63
C THR A 87 -0.75 -16.83 2.30
N ALA A 88 -0.63 -16.75 3.62
CA ALA A 88 0.26 -17.65 4.39
C ALA A 88 -0.10 -19.13 4.24
N LYS A 89 -1.40 -19.43 4.06
CA LYS A 89 -1.90 -20.80 3.87
C LYS A 89 -1.82 -21.28 2.42
N ASN A 90 -2.12 -20.41 1.45
CA ASN A 90 -2.41 -20.78 0.06
C ASN A 90 -1.36 -20.27 -0.94
N GLY A 91 -0.42 -19.45 -0.50
CA GLY A 91 0.47 -18.72 -1.37
C GLY A 91 -0.22 -17.51 -2.04
N ASP A 92 0.55 -16.73 -2.78
CA ASP A 92 0.09 -15.47 -3.38
C ASP A 92 -0.78 -15.65 -4.64
N GLY A 93 -1.08 -16.91 -5.01
CA GLY A 93 -1.55 -17.23 -6.35
C GLY A 93 -0.37 -17.21 -7.33
N GLY A 94 -0.37 -18.00 -8.34
CA GLY A 94 0.79 -18.03 -9.20
C GLY A 94 0.60 -18.74 -10.53
N GLN A 95 1.67 -18.83 -11.29
CA GLN A 95 1.70 -19.45 -12.60
C GLN A 95 1.51 -20.97 -12.56
N TYR A 96 1.66 -21.60 -11.39
CA TYR A 96 1.55 -23.04 -11.25
C TYR A 96 0.13 -23.43 -10.81
N THR A 97 -0.59 -24.08 -11.73
CA THR A 97 -1.93 -24.62 -11.50
C THR A 97 -1.90 -26.06 -11.02
N SER A 98 -0.77 -26.74 -11.16
CA SER A 98 -0.60 -28.11 -10.73
C SER A 98 0.86 -28.41 -10.38
N GLU A 99 1.08 -29.19 -9.35
CA GLU A 99 2.37 -29.76 -8.99
C GLU A 99 2.24 -31.29 -8.93
N SER A 100 3.23 -31.99 -9.48
CA SER A 100 3.33 -33.45 -9.29
C SER A 100 4.70 -33.80 -8.72
N PHE A 101 4.71 -34.49 -7.61
CA PHE A 101 5.94 -35.00 -6.98
C PHE A 101 5.69 -36.40 -6.41
N GLY A 102 6.55 -37.34 -6.77
CA GLY A 102 6.55 -38.68 -6.16
C GLY A 102 5.25 -39.46 -6.31
N GLY A 103 4.50 -39.29 -7.41
CA GLY A 103 3.20 -39.97 -7.63
C GLY A 103 1.97 -39.25 -7.06
N TYR A 104 2.16 -38.14 -6.39
CA TYR A 104 1.11 -37.22 -5.94
C TYR A 104 0.91 -36.11 -6.96
N SER A 105 -0.31 -35.94 -7.47
CA SER A 105 -0.67 -34.77 -8.28
C SER A 105 -1.66 -33.90 -7.51
N TYR A 106 -1.39 -32.62 -7.48
CA TYR A 106 -2.22 -31.62 -6.84
C TYR A 106 -2.59 -30.52 -7.86
N SER A 107 -3.87 -30.24 -7.99
CA SER A 107 -4.39 -29.17 -8.86
C SER A 107 -4.96 -28.03 -8.00
N LYS A 108 -4.51 -26.82 -8.25
CA LYS A 108 -5.08 -25.61 -7.62
C LYS A 108 -6.31 -25.14 -8.40
N ALA A 109 -7.28 -24.56 -7.69
CA ALA A 109 -8.38 -23.87 -8.34
C ALA A 109 -7.85 -22.76 -9.27
N THR A 110 -8.44 -22.64 -10.44
CA THR A 110 -8.05 -21.63 -11.43
C THR A 110 -9.09 -20.52 -11.52
N ASN A 111 -8.62 -19.30 -11.77
CA ASN A 111 -9.48 -18.16 -12.08
C ASN A 111 -9.94 -18.16 -13.55
N SER A 112 -10.73 -17.16 -13.95
CA SER A 112 -11.25 -17.00 -15.32
C SER A 112 -10.15 -16.90 -16.40
N LYS A 113 -8.89 -16.65 -16.03
CA LYS A 113 -7.73 -16.61 -16.94
C LYS A 113 -6.94 -17.92 -16.97
N GLY A 114 -7.40 -18.97 -16.29
CA GLY A 114 -6.70 -20.26 -16.20
C GLY A 114 -5.48 -20.25 -15.28
N LEU A 115 -5.29 -19.21 -14.48
CA LEU A 115 -4.21 -19.10 -13.50
C LEU A 115 -4.69 -19.58 -12.13
N ALA A 116 -3.77 -20.00 -11.27
CA ALA A 116 -4.10 -20.35 -9.88
C ALA A 116 -4.76 -19.16 -9.19
N VAL A 117 -5.86 -19.44 -8.47
CA VAL A 117 -6.61 -18.42 -7.72
C VAL A 117 -5.69 -17.78 -6.68
N GLY A 118 -5.59 -16.46 -6.69
CA GLY A 118 -4.84 -15.67 -5.74
C GLY A 118 -5.76 -14.85 -4.81
N TRP A 119 -5.16 -14.17 -3.85
CA TRP A 119 -5.91 -13.32 -2.92
C TRP A 119 -6.74 -12.23 -3.63
N ARG A 120 -6.26 -11.74 -4.79
CA ARG A 120 -6.97 -10.73 -5.59
C ARG A 120 -8.30 -11.23 -6.12
N ASP A 121 -8.37 -12.51 -6.41
CA ASP A 121 -9.61 -13.17 -6.90
C ASP A 121 -10.55 -13.44 -5.72
N VAL A 122 -10.01 -13.99 -4.63
CA VAL A 122 -10.79 -14.39 -3.44
C VAL A 122 -11.42 -13.18 -2.75
N PHE A 123 -10.68 -12.10 -2.59
CA PHE A 123 -11.10 -10.89 -1.87
C PHE A 123 -11.63 -9.78 -2.80
N ALA A 124 -11.85 -10.07 -4.08
CA ALA A 124 -12.26 -9.08 -5.08
C ALA A 124 -13.49 -8.26 -4.66
N ALA A 125 -14.51 -8.93 -4.13
CA ALA A 125 -15.75 -8.27 -3.69
C ALA A 125 -15.54 -7.35 -2.47
N GLN A 126 -14.71 -7.78 -1.51
CA GLN A 126 -14.39 -6.98 -0.32
C GLN A 126 -13.52 -5.77 -0.63
N LEU A 127 -12.67 -5.87 -1.66
CA LEU A 127 -11.75 -4.83 -2.08
C LEU A 127 -12.34 -3.83 -3.07
N ALA A 128 -13.35 -4.24 -3.83
CA ALA A 128 -13.96 -3.42 -4.88
C ALA A 128 -14.39 -2.01 -4.44
N PRO A 129 -15.02 -1.81 -3.26
CA PRO A 129 -15.44 -0.48 -2.81
C PRO A 129 -14.28 0.50 -2.59
N TRP A 130 -13.07 0.01 -2.37
CA TRP A 130 -11.88 0.80 -2.05
C TRP A 130 -11.02 1.12 -3.27
N LYS A 131 -11.28 0.45 -4.39
CA LYS A 131 -10.43 0.56 -5.59
C LYS A 131 -10.68 1.86 -6.32
N LYS A 132 -9.60 2.56 -6.66
CA LYS A 132 -9.62 3.76 -7.49
C LYS A 132 -9.15 3.46 -8.91
N PRO A 133 -9.70 4.13 -9.94
CA PRO A 133 -9.17 4.07 -11.29
C PRO A 133 -7.72 4.56 -11.36
N ALA A 134 -6.96 4.10 -12.36
CA ALA A 134 -5.62 4.62 -12.62
C ALA A 134 -5.67 6.13 -12.88
N GLY A 135 -4.67 6.87 -12.39
CA GLY A 135 -4.61 8.32 -12.50
C GLY A 135 -5.49 9.10 -11.52
N SER A 136 -6.23 8.41 -10.63
CA SER A 136 -7.04 9.07 -9.61
C SER A 136 -6.19 9.81 -8.58
N TRP A 137 -6.71 10.95 -8.11
CA TRP A 137 -6.11 11.68 -7.01
C TRP A 137 -6.08 10.83 -5.73
N GLN A 138 -4.94 10.88 -5.04
CA GLN A 138 -4.77 10.13 -3.81
C GLN A 138 -5.29 10.87 -2.56
N TYR A 139 -5.59 12.17 -2.67
CA TYR A 139 -6.15 12.96 -1.58
C TYR A 139 -7.66 12.76 -1.48
N ALA A 140 -8.12 12.26 -0.33
CA ALA A 140 -9.56 12.14 -0.06
C ALA A 140 -10.18 13.50 0.33
N ASN A 141 -9.39 14.38 0.95
CA ASN A 141 -9.83 15.69 1.41
C ASN A 141 -8.60 16.58 1.58
N PRO A 142 -8.36 17.57 0.71
CA PRO A 142 -7.28 18.51 0.96
C PRO A 142 -7.56 19.20 2.30
N ASN A 143 -6.58 19.19 3.20
CA ASN A 143 -6.65 20.03 4.39
C ASN A 143 -7.00 21.46 3.93
N PRO A 144 -8.05 22.11 4.45
CA PRO A 144 -8.42 23.46 4.02
C PRO A 144 -7.30 24.50 4.25
N HIS A 145 -6.30 24.15 5.04
CA HIS A 145 -5.08 24.95 5.24
C HIS A 145 -3.90 24.53 4.35
N MET A 146 -4.01 23.46 3.57
CA MET A 146 -3.06 23.12 2.52
C MET A 146 -3.57 23.67 1.21
N THR A 147 -2.80 24.56 0.59
CA THR A 147 -2.98 24.88 -0.82
C THR A 147 -2.86 23.54 -1.58
N PRO A 148 -3.86 23.13 -2.37
CA PRO A 148 -3.70 21.97 -3.23
C PRO A 148 -2.40 22.17 -4.03
N PRO A 149 -1.56 21.13 -4.17
CA PRO A 149 -0.40 21.28 -5.06
C PRO A 149 -0.94 21.76 -6.41
N GLU A 150 -0.34 22.84 -6.93
CA GLU A 150 -0.71 23.31 -8.26
C GLU A 150 -0.63 22.10 -9.19
N PRO A 151 -1.67 21.86 -10.00
CA PRO A 151 -1.62 20.77 -10.95
C PRO A 151 -0.37 20.99 -11.80
N HIS A 152 0.54 20.03 -11.74
CA HIS A 152 1.75 20.09 -12.56
C HIS A 152 1.35 20.47 -13.98
N LYS A 153 1.96 21.52 -14.52
CA LYS A 153 1.72 21.97 -15.89
C LYS A 153 1.99 20.88 -16.92
N ASP A 154 2.71 19.86 -16.49
CA ASP A 154 3.10 18.69 -17.28
C ASP A 154 2.28 17.43 -16.96
N ASN A 155 1.10 17.57 -16.35
CA ASN A 155 0.22 16.42 -16.14
C ASN A 155 -0.36 15.97 -17.49
N PRO A 156 0.08 14.82 -18.05
CA PRO A 156 -0.38 14.35 -19.36
C PRO A 156 -1.87 13.95 -19.38
N TRP A 157 -2.56 14.00 -18.23
CA TRP A 157 -3.96 13.59 -18.03
C TRP A 157 -4.90 14.78 -17.85
N ARG A 158 -4.52 15.93 -18.28
CA ARG A 158 -5.41 17.08 -18.39
C ARG A 158 -6.15 17.09 -19.71
#